data_8462e0cc75161f63333baed106aec90c
#
_entry.id   8462e0cc75161f63333baed106aec90c
#
_cell.length_a   1.000
_cell.length_b   1.000
_cell.length_c   1.000
_cell.angle_alpha   90.00
_cell.angle_beta   90.00
_cell.angle_gamma   90.00
#
_symmetry.space_group_name_H-M   'P 1'
#
loop_
_entity.id
_entity.type
_entity.pdbx_description
1 polymer ?
#
loop_
_entity_poly.entity_id
_entity_poly.type
_entity_poly.pdbx_seq_one_letter_code
_entity_poly.pdbx_strand_id
1 'polypeptide(L)'
;LEAATLSKDWVSKMQARALILEAHHTTHIEGTHLSLDQSERLISGEKLQDVDLEDVKELLNYKKAFDFVADYVFSQGRITEGLIREIHRYLVEDVRGNTSQPGQYRTIQNYVANSITKEIIYTPPAPFDVPILMAELTTWLQNERTIPPVLAAGIAQFQLVHIQPFVDGNGRTSRLLSTLSLYRSGYDFKKLFTVSEYYDRNRQDFYQALQSVRNNGMDMTSWLEYFCKALETQMREIQFKGSQAMKLDVLVLEHKLSERQKQALESLMRSEKDFNIKEYESFCPGINRRSLQRDLADLIEKGIVKQEGIKKAARYKLNWLG
;
A
#
# COMPACT_ATOMS: atom_id res chain seq x y z
N LEU A 1 -15.42 4.53 -7.35
CA LEU A 1 -14.18 4.51 -8.15
C LEU A 1 -14.40 3.95 -9.56
N GLU A 2 -15.18 2.90 -9.73
CA GLU A 2 -15.50 2.35 -11.07
C GLU A 2 -16.25 3.33 -11.97
N ALA A 3 -17.11 4.17 -11.40
CA ALA A 3 -17.88 5.16 -12.13
C ALA A 3 -17.08 6.42 -12.52
N ALA A 4 -15.86 6.59 -12.01
CA ALA A 4 -15.04 7.75 -12.32
C ALA A 4 -14.27 7.53 -13.64
N THR A 5 -14.47 8.43 -14.59
CA THR A 5 -13.74 8.47 -15.89
C THR A 5 -12.31 8.98 -15.71
N LEU A 6 -11.51 8.27 -14.90
CA LEU A 6 -10.09 8.58 -14.71
C LEU A 6 -9.30 8.25 -15.98
N SER A 7 -8.36 9.09 -16.36
CA SER A 7 -7.50 8.80 -17.52
C SER A 7 -6.68 7.53 -17.29
N LYS A 8 -6.46 6.73 -18.35
CA LYS A 8 -5.66 5.50 -18.26
C LYS A 8 -4.24 5.77 -17.77
N ASP A 9 -3.64 6.87 -18.20
CA ASP A 9 -2.30 7.30 -17.78
C ASP A 9 -2.25 7.57 -16.28
N TRP A 10 -3.23 8.32 -15.74
CA TRP A 10 -3.32 8.57 -14.30
C TRP A 10 -3.48 7.28 -13.50
N VAL A 11 -4.38 6.39 -13.92
CA VAL A 11 -4.60 5.11 -13.25
C VAL A 11 -3.31 4.30 -13.22
N SER A 12 -2.58 4.20 -14.35
CA SER A 12 -1.32 3.46 -14.43
C SER A 12 -0.24 4.04 -13.51
N LYS A 13 -0.08 5.37 -13.49
CA LYS A 13 0.86 6.05 -12.58
C LYS A 13 0.50 5.80 -11.10
N MET A 14 -0.79 5.84 -10.79
CA MET A 14 -1.24 5.62 -9.42
C MET A 14 -1.13 4.15 -9.00
N GLN A 15 -1.33 3.20 -9.90
CA GLN A 15 -1.08 1.77 -9.64
C GLN A 15 0.39 1.51 -9.30
N ALA A 16 1.31 2.06 -10.09
CA ALA A 16 2.74 1.95 -9.80
C ALA A 16 3.08 2.57 -8.43
N ARG A 17 2.51 3.72 -8.11
CA ARG A 17 2.70 4.37 -6.80
C ARG A 17 2.09 3.56 -5.66
N ALA A 18 0.90 2.99 -5.82
CA ALA A 18 0.24 2.16 -4.82
C ALA A 18 1.06 0.90 -4.51
N LEU A 19 1.62 0.24 -5.53
CA LEU A 19 2.51 -0.90 -5.33
C LEU A 19 3.75 -0.52 -4.51
N ILE A 20 4.38 0.62 -4.80
CA ILE A 20 5.55 1.10 -4.04
C ILE A 20 5.19 1.34 -2.58
N LEU A 21 4.09 2.05 -2.32
CA LEU A 21 3.62 2.33 -0.97
C LEU A 21 3.29 1.05 -0.21
N GLU A 22 2.55 0.14 -0.84
CA GLU A 22 2.17 -1.13 -0.21
C GLU A 22 3.41 -1.98 0.11
N ALA A 23 4.37 -2.10 -0.83
CA ALA A 23 5.61 -2.84 -0.61
C ALA A 23 6.46 -2.22 0.50
N HIS A 24 6.64 -0.89 0.49
CA HIS A 24 7.39 -0.17 1.50
C HIS A 24 6.77 -0.35 2.89
N HIS A 25 5.49 -0.01 3.05
CA HIS A 25 4.85 -0.02 4.36
C HIS A 25 4.68 -1.43 4.92
N THR A 26 4.37 -2.42 4.08
CA THR A 26 4.21 -3.81 4.55
C THR A 26 5.53 -4.39 5.05
N THR A 27 6.66 -4.07 4.42
CA THR A 27 7.98 -4.53 4.89
C THR A 27 8.47 -3.71 6.08
N HIS A 28 8.17 -2.39 6.12
CA HIS A 28 8.49 -1.53 7.26
C HIS A 28 7.76 -1.97 8.55
N ILE A 29 6.51 -2.44 8.46
CA ILE A 29 5.80 -3.07 9.60
C ILE A 29 6.61 -4.24 10.17
N GLU A 30 7.25 -5.03 9.32
CA GLU A 30 8.04 -6.21 9.73
C GLU A 30 9.48 -5.87 10.13
N GLY A 31 9.88 -4.59 10.04
CA GLY A 31 11.14 -4.10 10.58
C GLY A 31 12.23 -3.74 9.56
N THR A 32 11.91 -3.61 8.27
CA THR A 32 12.87 -3.05 7.31
C THR A 32 13.08 -1.55 7.54
N HIS A 33 14.28 -1.05 7.23
CA HIS A 33 14.69 0.33 7.49
C HIS A 33 14.84 1.19 6.22
N LEU A 34 14.43 0.67 5.06
CA LEU A 34 14.46 1.44 3.81
C LEU A 34 13.53 2.65 3.91
N SER A 35 14.02 3.82 3.49
CA SER A 35 13.15 4.99 3.32
C SER A 35 12.21 4.79 2.11
N LEU A 36 11.13 5.56 2.04
CA LEU A 36 10.20 5.49 0.92
C LEU A 36 10.89 5.86 -0.42
N ASP A 37 11.81 6.85 -0.42
CA ASP A 37 12.62 7.21 -1.59
C ASP A 37 13.51 6.04 -2.04
N GLN A 38 14.18 5.38 -1.11
CA GLN A 38 14.99 4.20 -1.42
C GLN A 38 14.12 3.07 -2.00
N SER A 39 12.96 2.82 -1.43
CA SER A 39 12.01 1.80 -1.93
C SER A 39 11.53 2.12 -3.36
N GLU A 40 11.24 3.38 -3.65
CA GLU A 40 10.84 3.85 -4.98
C GLU A 40 11.95 3.63 -6.03
N ARG A 41 13.18 3.99 -5.71
CA ARG A 41 14.35 3.82 -6.57
C ARG A 41 14.69 2.35 -6.79
N LEU A 42 14.62 1.51 -5.76
CA LEU A 42 14.85 0.07 -5.87
C LEU A 42 13.80 -0.62 -6.73
N ILE A 43 12.52 -0.31 -6.56
CA ILE A 43 11.43 -0.88 -7.36
C ILE A 43 11.52 -0.44 -8.82
N SER A 44 12.04 0.77 -9.09
CA SER A 44 12.32 1.25 -10.47
C SER A 44 13.55 0.61 -11.10
N GLY A 45 14.30 -0.23 -10.36
CA GLY A 45 15.46 -0.98 -10.87
C GLY A 45 16.81 -0.32 -10.62
N GLU A 46 16.87 0.75 -9.83
CA GLU A 46 18.13 1.37 -9.43
C GLU A 46 18.85 0.52 -8.41
N LYS A 47 20.18 0.45 -8.49
CA LYS A 47 21.03 -0.19 -7.49
C LYS A 47 21.51 0.86 -6.50
N LEU A 48 21.16 0.68 -5.24
CA LEU A 48 21.62 1.55 -4.16
C LEU A 48 22.83 0.95 -3.46
N GLN A 49 23.74 1.83 -3.03
CA GLN A 49 24.80 1.52 -2.08
C GLN A 49 24.34 1.93 -0.70
N ASP A 50 24.97 1.39 0.34
CA ASP A 50 24.68 1.72 1.75
C ASP A 50 23.25 1.43 2.23
N VAL A 51 22.65 0.34 1.72
CA VAL A 51 21.36 -0.22 2.18
C VAL A 51 21.55 -1.66 2.61
N ASP A 52 20.74 -2.11 3.57
CA ASP A 52 20.72 -3.51 3.96
C ASP A 52 20.19 -4.39 2.82
N LEU A 53 20.98 -5.37 2.40
CA LEU A 53 20.65 -6.26 1.30
C LEU A 53 19.46 -7.17 1.60
N GLU A 54 19.24 -7.51 2.86
CA GLU A 54 18.08 -8.31 3.27
C GLU A 54 16.79 -7.47 3.17
N ASP A 55 16.84 -6.20 3.60
CA ASP A 55 15.72 -5.26 3.42
C ASP A 55 15.37 -5.08 1.92
N VAL A 56 16.40 -4.97 1.06
CA VAL A 56 16.19 -4.90 -0.40
C VAL A 56 15.52 -6.14 -0.94
N LYS A 57 15.96 -7.34 -0.51
CA LYS A 57 15.33 -8.60 -0.91
C LYS A 57 13.88 -8.67 -0.45
N GLU A 58 13.59 -8.34 0.80
CA GLU A 58 12.23 -8.33 1.34
C GLU A 58 11.29 -7.42 0.54
N LEU A 59 11.76 -6.20 0.20
CA LEU A 59 11.01 -5.26 -0.62
C LEU A 59 10.71 -5.81 -2.03
N LEU A 60 11.74 -6.31 -2.72
CA LEU A 60 11.61 -6.83 -4.07
C LEU A 60 10.82 -8.15 -4.13
N ASN A 61 10.95 -8.98 -3.11
CA ASN A 61 10.15 -10.19 -2.95
C ASN A 61 8.68 -9.87 -2.74
N TYR A 62 8.37 -8.83 -1.95
CA TYR A 62 6.98 -8.40 -1.81
C TYR A 62 6.39 -7.95 -3.14
N LYS A 63 7.15 -7.17 -3.93
CA LYS A 63 6.71 -6.79 -5.30
C LYS A 63 6.40 -8.02 -6.14
N LYS A 64 7.30 -9.02 -6.18
CA LYS A 64 7.08 -10.27 -6.93
C LYS A 64 5.82 -11.01 -6.46
N ALA A 65 5.63 -11.12 -5.13
CA ALA A 65 4.46 -11.78 -4.55
C ALA A 65 3.16 -11.02 -4.87
N PHE A 66 3.19 -9.69 -4.86
CA PHE A 66 2.05 -8.85 -5.23
C PHE A 66 1.69 -9.02 -6.73
N ASP A 67 2.69 -8.97 -7.61
CA ASP A 67 2.50 -9.19 -9.04
C ASP A 67 1.89 -10.59 -9.30
N PHE A 68 2.42 -11.61 -8.64
CA PHE A 68 1.88 -12.97 -8.69
C PHE A 68 0.41 -13.04 -8.24
N VAL A 69 0.04 -12.41 -7.14
CA VAL A 69 -1.35 -12.32 -6.65
C VAL A 69 -2.24 -11.59 -7.66
N ALA A 70 -1.74 -10.47 -8.20
CA ALA A 70 -2.47 -9.68 -9.19
C ALA A 70 -2.78 -10.48 -10.47
N ASP A 71 -1.83 -11.29 -10.94
CA ASP A 71 -2.00 -12.17 -12.10
C ASP A 71 -2.90 -13.37 -11.78
N TYR A 72 -2.79 -13.92 -10.57
CA TYR A 72 -3.61 -15.06 -10.15
C TYR A 72 -5.10 -14.74 -10.13
N VAL A 73 -5.49 -13.51 -9.80
CA VAL A 73 -6.90 -13.07 -9.83
C VAL A 73 -7.52 -13.26 -11.20
N PHE A 74 -6.78 -13.00 -12.28
CA PHE A 74 -7.28 -13.19 -13.65
C PHE A 74 -7.50 -14.66 -14.02
N SER A 75 -6.79 -15.60 -13.39
CA SER A 75 -6.95 -17.03 -13.64
C SER A 75 -8.24 -17.62 -13.07
N GLN A 76 -9.00 -16.85 -12.31
CA GLN A 76 -10.20 -17.29 -11.55
C GLN A 76 -9.97 -18.51 -10.65
N GLY A 77 -8.72 -18.81 -10.33
CA GLY A 77 -8.31 -19.92 -9.49
C GLY A 77 -8.88 -19.80 -8.07
N ARG A 78 -9.06 -20.93 -7.36
CA ARG A 78 -9.53 -20.95 -5.96
C ARG A 78 -8.38 -20.58 -5.02
N ILE A 79 -8.70 -19.96 -3.88
CA ILE A 79 -7.73 -19.81 -2.80
C ILE A 79 -7.51 -21.16 -2.17
N THR A 80 -6.31 -21.71 -2.33
CA THR A 80 -5.91 -23.03 -1.82
C THR A 80 -4.73 -22.89 -0.89
N GLU A 81 -4.47 -23.92 -0.08
CA GLU A 81 -3.24 -23.97 0.73
C GLU A 81 -1.98 -23.87 -0.14
N GLY A 82 -1.96 -24.55 -1.30
CA GLY A 82 -0.85 -24.45 -2.24
C GLY A 82 -0.58 -23.03 -2.69
N LEU A 83 -1.64 -22.25 -2.98
CA LEU A 83 -1.51 -20.84 -3.34
C LEU A 83 -0.95 -19.99 -2.18
N ILE A 84 -1.45 -20.17 -0.96
CA ILE A 84 -0.95 -19.43 0.21
C ILE A 84 0.54 -19.76 0.46
N ARG A 85 0.92 -21.01 0.33
CA ARG A 85 2.32 -21.46 0.44
C ARG A 85 3.20 -20.86 -0.66
N GLU A 86 2.68 -20.74 -1.87
CA GLU A 86 3.40 -20.12 -2.98
C GLU A 86 3.58 -18.59 -2.78
N ILE A 87 2.55 -17.90 -2.29
CA ILE A 87 2.67 -16.49 -1.89
C ILE A 87 3.76 -16.32 -0.82
N HIS A 88 3.73 -17.17 0.21
CA HIS A 88 4.76 -17.14 1.25
C HIS A 88 6.17 -17.43 0.66
N ARG A 89 6.28 -18.41 -0.24
CA ARG A 89 7.56 -18.71 -0.91
C ARG A 89 8.16 -17.48 -1.56
N TYR A 90 7.37 -16.75 -2.37
CA TYR A 90 7.83 -15.51 -3.00
C TYR A 90 8.29 -14.46 -1.99
N LEU A 91 7.58 -14.33 -0.86
CA LEU A 91 7.87 -13.31 0.15
C LEU A 91 9.20 -13.50 0.86
N VAL A 92 9.63 -14.76 1.07
CA VAL A 92 10.80 -15.07 1.94
C VAL A 92 11.92 -15.78 1.20
N GLU A 93 11.83 -15.97 -0.12
CA GLU A 93 12.85 -16.62 -0.93
C GLU A 93 14.18 -15.86 -0.85
N ASP A 94 15.26 -16.59 -0.56
CA ASP A 94 16.63 -16.06 -0.42
C ASP A 94 16.83 -14.98 0.65
N VAL A 95 15.83 -14.75 1.51
CA VAL A 95 15.96 -13.87 2.66
C VAL A 95 16.62 -14.64 3.80
N ARG A 96 17.67 -14.06 4.39
CA ARG A 96 18.41 -14.62 5.53
C ARG A 96 18.76 -16.10 5.38
N GLY A 97 19.19 -16.50 4.17
CA GLY A 97 19.58 -17.88 3.87
C GLY A 97 18.43 -18.89 3.93
N ASN A 98 17.21 -18.48 3.62
CA ASN A 98 15.99 -19.33 3.64
C ASN A 98 15.64 -19.92 5.01
N THR A 99 16.07 -19.28 6.10
CA THR A 99 15.74 -19.73 7.46
C THR A 99 14.24 -19.79 7.74
N SER A 100 13.45 -19.01 6.98
CA SER A 100 11.98 -18.98 7.04
C SER A 100 11.30 -20.17 6.34
N GLN A 101 12.04 -21.12 5.76
CA GLN A 101 11.52 -22.29 5.05
C GLN A 101 10.47 -21.96 3.98
N PRO A 102 10.85 -21.34 2.84
CA PRO A 102 9.93 -20.81 1.85
C PRO A 102 8.83 -21.80 1.43
N GLY A 103 7.56 -21.43 1.60
CA GLY A 103 6.41 -22.23 1.23
C GLY A 103 6.13 -23.45 2.12
N GLN A 104 6.81 -23.62 3.25
CA GLN A 104 6.61 -24.76 4.14
C GLN A 104 5.99 -24.33 5.47
N TYR A 105 5.00 -25.10 5.94
CA TYR A 105 4.45 -24.90 7.27
C TYR A 105 5.50 -25.22 8.32
N ARG A 106 5.49 -24.45 9.42
CA ARG A 106 6.40 -24.66 10.54
C ARG A 106 6.17 -26.02 11.23
N THR A 107 7.25 -26.59 11.65
CA THR A 107 7.25 -27.81 12.50
C THR A 107 7.68 -27.49 13.93
N ILE A 108 7.99 -26.24 14.22
CA ILE A 108 8.41 -25.73 15.53
C ILE A 108 7.36 -24.75 16.07
N GLN A 109 7.36 -24.55 17.39
CA GLN A 109 6.48 -23.58 18.03
C GLN A 109 6.96 -22.17 17.78
N ASN A 110 6.06 -21.31 17.28
CA ASN A 110 6.27 -19.87 17.20
C ASN A 110 5.83 -19.17 18.48
N TYR A 111 6.41 -17.99 18.71
CA TYR A 111 5.99 -17.08 19.78
C TYR A 111 5.99 -15.67 19.21
N VAL A 112 4.92 -14.93 19.45
CA VAL A 112 4.87 -13.51 19.14
C VAL A 112 5.27 -12.76 20.41
N ALA A 113 6.39 -12.07 20.34
CA ALA A 113 6.94 -11.35 21.49
C ALA A 113 6.97 -9.84 21.23
N ASN A 114 6.89 -9.06 22.29
CA ASN A 114 7.18 -7.63 22.24
C ASN A 114 8.64 -7.42 21.82
N SER A 115 8.86 -6.59 20.82
CA SER A 115 10.20 -6.34 20.26
C SER A 115 11.17 -5.71 21.28
N ILE A 116 10.65 -4.96 22.26
CA ILE A 116 11.41 -4.25 23.29
C ILE A 116 11.55 -5.10 24.55
N THR A 117 10.42 -5.52 25.15
CA THR A 117 10.43 -6.22 26.45
C THR A 117 10.75 -7.71 26.34
N LYS A 118 10.67 -8.28 25.11
CA LYS A 118 10.80 -9.73 24.81
C LYS A 118 9.76 -10.60 25.49
N GLU A 119 8.75 -10.04 26.11
CA GLU A 119 7.64 -10.77 26.69
C GLU A 119 6.77 -11.39 25.58
N ILE A 120 6.34 -12.66 25.81
CA ILE A 120 5.46 -13.35 24.88
C ILE A 120 4.05 -12.73 24.99
N ILE A 121 3.60 -12.11 23.89
CA ILE A 121 2.27 -11.52 23.77
C ILE A 121 1.24 -12.56 23.32
N TYR A 122 1.67 -13.50 22.48
CA TYR A 122 0.81 -14.51 21.91
C TYR A 122 1.57 -15.79 21.58
N THR A 123 0.98 -16.94 21.93
CA THR A 123 1.45 -18.25 21.52
C THR A 123 0.47 -18.84 20.50
N PRO A 124 0.85 -18.96 19.22
CA PRO A 124 0.01 -19.56 18.18
C PRO A 124 -0.30 -21.03 18.46
N PRO A 125 -1.29 -21.63 17.76
CA PRO A 125 -1.59 -23.06 17.85
C PRO A 125 -0.35 -23.96 17.72
N ALA A 126 -0.43 -25.17 18.23
CA ALA A 126 0.68 -26.10 18.15
C ALA A 126 1.02 -26.45 16.68
N PRO A 127 2.29 -26.77 16.34
CA PRO A 127 2.70 -27.03 14.96
C PRO A 127 1.89 -28.15 14.27
N PHE A 128 1.47 -29.17 15.00
CA PHE A 128 0.68 -30.31 14.45
C PHE A 128 -0.77 -29.88 14.11
N ASP A 129 -1.29 -28.78 14.66
CA ASP A 129 -2.62 -28.27 14.34
C ASP A 129 -2.62 -27.40 13.06
N VAL A 130 -1.45 -26.88 12.66
CA VAL A 130 -1.34 -25.93 11.54
C VAL A 130 -1.94 -26.48 10.24
N PRO A 131 -1.65 -27.72 9.79
CA PRO A 131 -2.24 -28.22 8.55
C PRO A 131 -3.77 -28.29 8.60
N ILE A 132 -4.34 -28.68 9.74
CA ILE A 132 -5.80 -28.79 9.94
C ILE A 132 -6.42 -27.41 9.84
N LEU A 133 -5.90 -26.43 10.60
CA LEU A 133 -6.43 -25.07 10.64
C LEU A 133 -6.29 -24.36 9.28
N MET A 134 -5.23 -24.62 8.53
CA MET A 134 -5.06 -24.06 7.19
C MET A 134 -6.02 -24.69 6.17
N ALA A 135 -6.29 -25.99 6.28
CA ALA A 135 -7.30 -26.65 5.46
C ALA A 135 -8.71 -26.11 5.77
N GLU A 136 -9.04 -25.89 7.04
CA GLU A 136 -10.31 -25.29 7.46
C GLU A 136 -10.44 -23.84 6.92
N LEU A 137 -9.41 -23.01 7.08
CA LEU A 137 -9.39 -21.64 6.56
C LEU A 137 -9.61 -21.60 5.04
N THR A 138 -8.90 -22.43 4.29
CA THR A 138 -9.04 -22.44 2.82
C THR A 138 -10.38 -23.01 2.37
N THR A 139 -10.90 -24.02 3.06
CA THR A 139 -12.24 -24.56 2.82
C THR A 139 -13.31 -23.50 3.07
N TRP A 140 -13.20 -22.79 4.18
CA TRP A 140 -14.09 -21.66 4.50
C TRP A 140 -14.04 -20.57 3.41
N LEU A 141 -12.85 -20.10 3.04
CA LEU A 141 -12.68 -19.09 1.97
C LEU A 141 -13.27 -19.52 0.62
N GLN A 142 -13.30 -20.82 0.33
CA GLN A 142 -13.86 -21.34 -0.91
C GLN A 142 -15.38 -21.45 -0.88
N ASN A 143 -15.99 -21.63 0.28
CA ASN A 143 -17.41 -21.95 0.43
C ASN A 143 -18.25 -20.82 1.04
N GLU A 144 -17.63 -19.87 1.76
CA GLU A 144 -18.33 -18.77 2.40
C GLU A 144 -18.97 -17.85 1.35
N ARG A 145 -20.29 -17.55 1.51
CA ARG A 145 -21.07 -16.70 0.61
C ARG A 145 -22.05 -15.77 1.35
N THR A 146 -22.14 -15.91 2.67
CA THR A 146 -23.11 -15.16 3.49
C THR A 146 -22.48 -13.91 4.10
N ILE A 147 -21.19 -13.97 4.40
CA ILE A 147 -20.45 -12.83 4.99
C ILE A 147 -20.05 -11.84 3.86
N PRO A 148 -20.28 -10.54 4.05
CA PRO A 148 -19.82 -9.54 3.09
C PRO A 148 -18.31 -9.70 2.78
N PRO A 149 -17.91 -9.65 1.49
CA PRO A 149 -16.53 -9.93 1.08
C PRO A 149 -15.45 -9.11 1.79
N VAL A 150 -15.76 -7.86 2.16
CA VAL A 150 -14.84 -7.01 2.92
C VAL A 150 -14.58 -7.60 4.31
N LEU A 151 -15.63 -8.05 4.99
CA LEU A 151 -15.49 -8.69 6.30
C LEU A 151 -14.79 -10.06 6.19
N ALA A 152 -15.12 -10.84 5.15
CA ALA A 152 -14.46 -12.11 4.89
C ALA A 152 -12.94 -11.95 4.66
N ALA A 153 -12.52 -10.88 3.97
CA ALA A 153 -11.09 -10.57 3.79
C ALA A 153 -10.40 -10.20 5.11
N GLY A 154 -11.07 -9.42 5.97
CA GLY A 154 -10.57 -9.10 7.31
C GLY A 154 -10.46 -10.33 8.21
N ILE A 155 -11.45 -11.22 8.17
CA ILE A 155 -11.42 -12.51 8.88
C ILE A 155 -10.25 -13.37 8.38
N ALA A 156 -10.08 -13.49 7.07
CA ALA A 156 -8.98 -14.27 6.47
C ALA A 156 -7.60 -13.74 6.91
N GLN A 157 -7.43 -12.42 6.94
CA GLN A 157 -6.18 -11.81 7.42
C GLN A 157 -5.92 -12.15 8.88
N PHE A 158 -6.93 -11.99 9.75
CA PHE A 158 -6.79 -12.31 11.17
C PHE A 158 -6.48 -13.80 11.37
N GLN A 159 -7.22 -14.69 10.73
CA GLN A 159 -7.06 -16.14 10.90
C GLN A 159 -5.64 -16.60 10.53
N LEU A 160 -5.07 -16.10 9.44
CA LEU A 160 -3.71 -16.47 9.08
C LEU A 160 -2.69 -15.94 10.10
N VAL A 161 -2.86 -14.72 10.60
CA VAL A 161 -2.02 -14.15 11.67
C VAL A 161 -2.22 -14.88 13.00
N HIS A 162 -3.42 -15.42 13.25
CA HIS A 162 -3.70 -16.21 14.44
C HIS A 162 -3.04 -17.59 14.35
N ILE A 163 -3.19 -18.30 13.24
CA ILE A 163 -2.60 -19.61 13.01
C ILE A 163 -1.07 -19.55 12.99
N GLN A 164 -0.51 -18.48 12.39
CA GLN A 164 0.94 -18.35 12.15
C GLN A 164 1.52 -19.60 11.49
N PRO A 165 1.11 -19.97 10.27
CA PRO A 165 1.48 -21.26 9.68
C PRO A 165 2.96 -21.38 9.32
N PHE A 166 3.69 -20.28 9.21
CA PHE A 166 5.08 -20.25 8.77
C PHE A 166 6.02 -19.84 9.90
N VAL A 167 7.31 -20.12 9.74
CA VAL A 167 8.34 -19.70 10.71
C VAL A 167 8.43 -18.17 10.78
N ASP A 168 8.37 -17.49 9.62
CA ASP A 168 8.37 -16.03 9.46
C ASP A 168 7.48 -15.64 8.27
N GLY A 169 7.30 -14.34 7.98
CA GLY A 169 6.53 -13.85 6.84
C GLY A 169 4.99 -13.97 6.96
N ASN A 170 4.47 -14.38 8.12
CA ASN A 170 3.03 -14.56 8.35
C ASN A 170 2.25 -13.25 8.18
N GLY A 171 2.78 -12.12 8.65
CA GLY A 171 2.14 -10.81 8.52
C GLY A 171 1.99 -10.38 7.06
N ARG A 172 3.07 -10.45 6.28
CA ARG A 172 3.05 -10.12 4.84
C ARG A 172 2.12 -11.05 4.06
N THR A 173 2.18 -12.35 4.35
CA THR A 173 1.29 -13.35 3.72
C THR A 173 -0.18 -13.08 4.03
N SER A 174 -0.52 -12.71 5.27
CA SER A 174 -1.90 -12.43 5.67
C SER A 174 -2.46 -11.18 4.98
N ARG A 175 -1.66 -10.13 4.84
CA ARG A 175 -2.05 -8.92 4.11
C ARG A 175 -2.26 -9.20 2.62
N LEU A 176 -1.41 -9.98 1.98
CA LEU A 176 -1.63 -10.41 0.59
C LEU A 176 -2.84 -11.35 0.44
N LEU A 177 -3.12 -12.21 1.41
CA LEU A 177 -4.31 -13.06 1.40
C LEU A 177 -5.60 -12.23 1.47
N SER A 178 -5.64 -11.20 2.32
CA SER A 178 -6.80 -10.30 2.38
C SER A 178 -6.97 -9.51 1.08
N THR A 179 -5.88 -9.01 0.49
CA THR A 179 -5.88 -8.34 -0.81
C THR A 179 -6.40 -9.27 -1.92
N LEU A 180 -5.91 -10.50 -1.98
CA LEU A 180 -6.38 -11.52 -2.93
C LEU A 180 -7.87 -11.82 -2.77
N SER A 181 -8.34 -11.95 -1.52
CA SER A 181 -9.74 -12.20 -1.20
C SER A 181 -10.65 -11.05 -1.68
N LEU A 182 -10.24 -9.80 -1.46
CA LEU A 182 -10.93 -8.62 -1.97
C LEU A 182 -10.98 -8.58 -3.50
N TYR A 183 -9.85 -8.76 -4.16
CA TYR A 183 -9.75 -8.70 -5.62
C TYR A 183 -10.64 -9.77 -6.29
N ARG A 184 -10.64 -10.98 -5.77
CA ARG A 184 -11.49 -12.07 -6.27
C ARG A 184 -12.98 -11.82 -6.11
N SER A 185 -13.35 -11.02 -5.14
CA SER A 185 -14.73 -10.62 -4.87
C SER A 185 -15.16 -9.37 -5.65
N GLY A 186 -14.33 -8.91 -6.59
CA GLY A 186 -14.60 -7.70 -7.40
C GLY A 186 -14.23 -6.38 -6.71
N TYR A 187 -13.59 -6.44 -5.55
CA TYR A 187 -13.12 -5.25 -4.83
C TYR A 187 -11.66 -4.97 -5.16
N ASP A 188 -11.29 -4.92 -6.44
CA ASP A 188 -9.92 -4.66 -6.86
C ASP A 188 -9.53 -3.18 -6.75
N PHE A 189 -10.54 -2.28 -6.66
CA PHE A 189 -10.35 -0.83 -6.52
C PHE A 189 -9.35 -0.25 -7.53
N LYS A 190 -9.31 -0.82 -8.74
CA LYS A 190 -8.29 -0.53 -9.76
C LYS A 190 -6.84 -0.76 -9.27
N LYS A 191 -6.64 -1.60 -8.26
CA LYS A 191 -5.34 -1.86 -7.60
C LYS A 191 -4.68 -0.60 -7.03
N LEU A 192 -5.47 0.34 -6.53
CA LEU A 192 -4.99 1.64 -6.04
C LEU A 192 -4.87 1.73 -4.52
N PHE A 193 -5.45 0.81 -3.75
CA PHE A 193 -5.44 0.91 -2.30
C PHE A 193 -4.17 0.30 -1.67
N THR A 194 -3.78 0.85 -0.52
CA THR A 194 -2.54 0.54 0.19
C THR A 194 -2.84 0.37 1.67
N VAL A 195 -3.49 -0.75 2.04
CA VAL A 195 -3.93 -0.97 3.43
C VAL A 195 -2.75 -0.99 4.41
N SER A 196 -1.59 -1.46 3.97
CA SER A 196 -0.38 -1.51 4.80
C SER A 196 0.12 -0.12 5.18
N GLU A 197 -0.10 0.91 4.35
CA GLU A 197 0.21 2.29 4.69
C GLU A 197 -0.59 2.77 5.91
N TYR A 198 -1.88 2.45 5.96
CA TYR A 198 -2.70 2.77 7.12
C TYR A 198 -2.24 2.05 8.39
N TYR A 199 -1.93 0.75 8.27
CA TYR A 199 -1.45 -0.05 9.40
C TYR A 199 -0.11 0.44 9.94
N ASP A 200 0.81 0.81 9.06
CA ASP A 200 2.12 1.29 9.44
C ASP A 200 2.07 2.66 10.14
N ARG A 201 1.26 3.58 9.63
CA ARG A 201 1.01 4.88 10.26
C ARG A 201 0.32 4.77 11.63
N ASN A 202 -0.51 3.74 11.83
CA ASN A 202 -1.28 3.48 13.05
C ASN A 202 -0.87 2.13 13.67
N ARG A 203 0.44 1.87 13.75
CA ARG A 203 0.99 0.55 14.09
C ARG A 203 0.54 0.04 15.45
N GLN A 204 0.47 0.91 16.44
CA GLN A 204 0.00 0.55 17.77
C GLN A 204 -1.45 0.09 17.75
N ASP A 205 -2.32 0.85 17.10
CA ASP A 205 -3.75 0.52 17.00
C ASP A 205 -3.97 -0.77 16.21
N PHE A 206 -3.15 -1.00 15.16
CA PHE A 206 -3.15 -2.23 14.37
C PHE A 206 -2.89 -3.47 15.26
N TYR A 207 -1.82 -3.44 16.05
CA TYR A 207 -1.51 -4.56 16.94
C TYR A 207 -2.53 -4.70 18.07
N GLN A 208 -3.06 -3.60 18.61
CA GLN A 208 -4.12 -3.63 19.61
C GLN A 208 -5.41 -4.24 19.04
N ALA A 209 -5.81 -3.90 17.83
CA ALA A 209 -6.98 -4.47 17.17
C ALA A 209 -6.85 -5.99 16.96
N LEU A 210 -5.67 -6.47 16.53
CA LEU A 210 -5.41 -7.91 16.43
C LEU A 210 -5.44 -8.61 17.79
N GLN A 211 -4.85 -8.00 18.82
CA GLN A 211 -4.80 -8.59 20.17
C GLN A 211 -6.15 -8.58 20.88
N SER A 212 -7.00 -7.59 20.58
CA SER A 212 -8.34 -7.50 21.19
C SER A 212 -9.20 -8.72 20.92
N VAL A 213 -9.09 -9.32 19.71
CA VAL A 213 -9.82 -10.55 19.36
C VAL A 213 -9.48 -11.68 20.32
N ARG A 214 -8.18 -11.87 20.60
CA ARG A 214 -7.68 -12.92 21.48
C ARG A 214 -8.06 -12.69 22.92
N ASN A 215 -8.01 -11.43 23.36
CA ASN A 215 -8.35 -11.04 24.74
C ASN A 215 -9.85 -11.11 25.02
N ASN A 216 -10.69 -11.00 24.00
CA ASN A 216 -12.15 -10.97 24.12
C ASN A 216 -12.81 -12.29 23.63
N GLY A 217 -12.17 -13.43 23.87
CA GLY A 217 -12.76 -14.74 23.55
C GLY A 217 -13.03 -14.97 22.06
N MET A 218 -12.17 -14.45 21.19
CA MET A 218 -12.27 -14.52 19.74
C MET A 218 -13.39 -13.68 19.12
N ASP A 219 -13.87 -12.66 19.82
CA ASP A 219 -14.75 -11.64 19.24
C ASP A 219 -13.96 -10.76 18.26
N MET A 220 -14.31 -10.84 16.99
CA MET A 220 -13.62 -10.11 15.91
C MET A 220 -14.13 -8.68 15.69
N THR A 221 -15.11 -8.21 16.44
CA THR A 221 -15.78 -6.92 16.19
C THR A 221 -14.78 -5.78 16.09
N SER A 222 -13.94 -5.57 17.08
CA SER A 222 -12.97 -4.46 17.10
C SER A 222 -11.92 -4.57 15.97
N TRP A 223 -11.50 -5.79 15.62
CA TRP A 223 -10.61 -5.99 14.49
C TRP A 223 -11.28 -5.64 13.16
N LEU A 224 -12.50 -6.10 12.94
CA LEU A 224 -13.24 -5.84 11.70
C LEU A 224 -13.61 -4.37 11.53
N GLU A 225 -13.94 -3.68 12.63
CA GLU A 225 -14.13 -2.22 12.64
C GLU A 225 -12.83 -1.50 12.22
N TYR A 226 -11.67 -1.90 12.79
CA TYR A 226 -10.39 -1.34 12.42
C TYR A 226 -10.04 -1.60 10.96
N PHE A 227 -10.24 -2.83 10.48
CA PHE A 227 -10.00 -3.23 9.09
C PHE A 227 -10.87 -2.44 8.11
N CYS A 228 -12.17 -2.32 8.39
CA CYS A 228 -13.10 -1.53 7.58
C CYS A 228 -12.71 -0.04 7.58
N LYS A 229 -12.30 0.50 8.73
CA LYS A 229 -11.84 1.89 8.86
C LYS A 229 -10.58 2.15 8.04
N ALA A 230 -9.64 1.21 8.03
CA ALA A 230 -8.45 1.30 7.19
C ALA A 230 -8.81 1.38 5.71
N LEU A 231 -9.68 0.48 5.23
CA LEU A 231 -10.15 0.48 3.85
C LEU A 231 -10.93 1.76 3.51
N GLU A 232 -11.85 2.18 4.37
CA GLU A 232 -12.61 3.42 4.18
C GLU A 232 -11.68 4.63 4.02
N THR A 233 -10.70 4.75 4.90
CA THR A 233 -9.74 5.87 4.88
C THR A 233 -8.95 5.87 3.56
N GLN A 234 -8.41 4.74 3.16
CA GLN A 234 -7.69 4.61 1.90
C GLN A 234 -8.58 4.90 0.68
N MET A 235 -9.84 4.44 0.69
CA MET A 235 -10.78 4.74 -0.40
C MET A 235 -11.09 6.22 -0.51
N ARG A 236 -11.26 6.92 0.61
CA ARG A 236 -11.48 8.37 0.63
C ARG A 236 -10.26 9.14 0.08
N GLU A 237 -9.06 8.73 0.47
CA GLU A 237 -7.82 9.32 -0.06
C GLU A 237 -7.70 9.14 -1.58
N ILE A 238 -8.00 7.93 -2.09
CA ILE A 238 -7.98 7.64 -3.53
C ILE A 238 -9.05 8.45 -4.27
N GLN A 239 -10.26 8.54 -3.74
CA GLN A 239 -11.33 9.36 -4.32
C GLN A 239 -10.94 10.83 -4.37
N PHE A 240 -10.34 11.36 -3.31
CA PHE A 240 -9.85 12.74 -3.27
C PHE A 240 -8.78 12.97 -4.34
N LYS A 241 -7.73 12.14 -4.39
CA LYS A 241 -6.66 12.22 -5.39
C LYS A 241 -7.20 12.08 -6.83
N GLY A 242 -8.15 11.19 -7.05
CA GLY A 242 -8.82 11.01 -8.34
C GLY A 242 -9.63 12.24 -8.76
N SER A 243 -10.38 12.84 -7.83
CA SER A 243 -11.14 14.06 -8.10
C SER A 243 -10.24 15.25 -8.46
N GLN A 244 -9.10 15.37 -7.80
CA GLN A 244 -8.10 16.39 -8.12
C GLN A 244 -7.49 16.20 -9.51
N ALA A 245 -7.19 14.95 -9.89
CA ALA A 245 -6.68 14.62 -11.22
C ALA A 245 -7.69 15.00 -12.32
N MET A 246 -8.97 14.66 -12.12
CA MET A 246 -10.03 15.04 -13.06
C MET A 246 -10.17 16.56 -13.18
N LYS A 247 -10.12 17.30 -12.06
CA LYS A 247 -10.12 18.77 -12.10
C LYS A 247 -8.95 19.31 -12.92
N LEU A 248 -7.75 18.75 -12.74
CA LEU A 248 -6.58 19.16 -13.52
C LEU A 248 -6.77 18.89 -15.01
N ASP A 249 -7.26 17.71 -15.39
CA ASP A 249 -7.51 17.39 -16.81
C ASP A 249 -8.52 18.38 -17.44
N VAL A 250 -9.58 18.75 -16.72
CA VAL A 250 -10.54 19.78 -17.15
C VAL A 250 -9.84 21.11 -17.33
N LEU A 251 -9.05 21.58 -16.37
CA LEU A 251 -8.31 22.86 -16.45
C LEU A 251 -7.32 22.87 -17.61
N VAL A 252 -6.63 21.73 -17.86
CA VAL A 252 -5.72 21.60 -19.02
C VAL A 252 -6.47 21.81 -20.33
N LEU A 253 -7.65 21.23 -20.48
CA LEU A 253 -8.47 21.38 -21.68
C LEU A 253 -9.07 22.79 -21.82
N GLU A 254 -9.69 23.32 -20.77
CA GLU A 254 -10.35 24.64 -20.79
C GLU A 254 -9.37 25.78 -21.04
N HIS A 255 -8.23 25.73 -20.37
CA HIS A 255 -7.23 26.78 -20.43
C HIS A 255 -6.09 26.52 -21.42
N LYS A 256 -6.15 25.39 -22.18
CA LYS A 256 -5.12 24.98 -23.15
C LYS A 256 -3.71 25.03 -22.54
N LEU A 257 -3.56 24.43 -21.36
CA LEU A 257 -2.28 24.41 -20.66
C LEU A 257 -1.26 23.56 -21.44
N SER A 258 -0.02 24.00 -21.44
CA SER A 258 1.08 23.21 -22.00
C SER A 258 1.36 21.96 -21.15
N GLU A 259 1.96 20.94 -21.77
CA GLU A 259 2.36 19.72 -21.05
C GLU A 259 3.28 20.03 -19.86
N ARG A 260 4.16 21.02 -20.00
CA ARG A 260 5.03 21.48 -18.93
C ARG A 260 4.25 22.09 -17.75
N GLN A 261 3.24 22.91 -18.02
CA GLN A 261 2.36 23.44 -16.98
C GLN A 261 1.58 22.33 -16.28
N LYS A 262 1.07 21.36 -17.05
CA LYS A 262 0.40 20.17 -16.49
C LYS A 262 1.33 19.41 -15.54
N GLN A 263 2.54 19.08 -15.96
CA GLN A 263 3.53 18.36 -15.12
C GLN A 263 3.90 19.14 -13.86
N ALA A 264 4.06 20.44 -13.95
CA ALA A 264 4.29 21.30 -12.79
C ALA A 264 3.11 21.26 -11.81
N LEU A 265 1.88 21.37 -12.31
CA LEU A 265 0.67 21.30 -11.49
C LEU A 265 0.49 19.91 -10.84
N GLU A 266 0.76 18.81 -11.56
CA GLU A 266 0.78 17.46 -10.99
C GLU A 266 1.79 17.34 -9.83
N SER A 267 2.98 17.91 -9.98
CA SER A 267 4.02 17.91 -8.94
C SER A 267 3.60 18.75 -7.73
N LEU A 268 2.99 19.90 -7.95
CA LEU A 268 2.47 20.76 -6.90
C LEU A 268 1.31 20.12 -6.13
N MET A 269 0.42 19.41 -6.82
CA MET A 269 -0.67 18.66 -6.19
C MET A 269 -0.15 17.55 -5.25
N ARG A 270 0.98 16.93 -5.60
CA ARG A 270 1.61 15.90 -4.72
C ARG A 270 2.24 16.49 -3.47
N SER A 271 2.75 17.73 -3.55
CA SER A 271 3.42 18.37 -2.40
C SER A 271 2.45 18.92 -1.36
N GLU A 272 1.20 19.20 -1.74
CA GLU A 272 0.14 19.76 -0.89
C GLU A 272 0.57 21.01 -0.09
N LYS A 273 1.62 21.70 -0.54
CA LYS A 273 2.22 22.85 0.15
C LYS A 273 2.25 24.07 -0.75
N ASP A 274 2.19 25.24 -0.12
CA ASP A 274 2.55 26.48 -0.78
C ASP A 274 4.00 26.42 -1.26
N PHE A 275 4.25 26.92 -2.46
CA PHE A 275 5.56 26.84 -3.09
C PHE A 275 6.11 28.24 -3.43
N ASN A 276 7.40 28.32 -3.62
CA ASN A 276 8.08 29.49 -4.14
C ASN A 276 8.63 29.22 -5.55
N ILE A 277 9.15 30.26 -6.19
CA ILE A 277 9.69 30.14 -7.56
C ILE A 277 10.83 29.11 -7.69
N LYS A 278 11.66 28.91 -6.65
CA LYS A 278 12.74 27.91 -6.69
C LYS A 278 12.20 26.49 -6.63
N GLU A 279 11.17 26.27 -5.81
CA GLU A 279 10.47 24.99 -5.75
C GLU A 279 9.77 24.69 -7.07
N TYR A 280 9.15 25.70 -7.71
CA TYR A 280 8.60 25.55 -9.05
C TYR A 280 9.67 25.20 -10.09
N GLU A 281 10.86 25.83 -10.01
CA GLU A 281 12.01 25.50 -10.86
C GLU A 281 12.45 24.03 -10.69
N SER A 282 12.40 23.48 -9.48
CA SER A 282 12.78 22.07 -9.22
C SER A 282 11.85 21.05 -9.86
N PHE A 283 10.59 21.41 -10.11
CA PHE A 283 9.63 20.53 -10.80
C PHE A 283 9.82 20.50 -12.33
N CYS A 284 10.60 21.42 -12.86
CA CYS A 284 10.83 21.56 -14.31
C CYS A 284 12.34 21.65 -14.61
N PRO A 285 13.13 20.62 -14.34
CA PRO A 285 14.57 20.66 -14.54
C PRO A 285 14.95 20.91 -16.00
N GLY A 286 15.99 21.71 -16.22
CA GLY A 286 16.48 22.05 -17.57
C GLY A 286 15.74 23.16 -18.30
N ILE A 287 14.70 23.73 -17.69
CA ILE A 287 13.96 24.85 -18.28
C ILE A 287 14.49 26.18 -17.74
N ASN A 288 14.68 27.16 -18.63
CA ASN A 288 15.16 28.45 -18.20
C ASN A 288 14.12 29.22 -17.33
N ARG A 289 14.61 29.94 -16.35
CA ARG A 289 13.80 30.66 -15.36
C ARG A 289 12.78 31.61 -15.95
N ARG A 290 13.10 32.27 -17.08
CA ARG A 290 12.16 33.22 -17.74
C ARG A 290 10.93 32.49 -18.28
N SER A 291 11.11 31.31 -18.84
CA SER A 291 9.99 30.47 -19.31
C SER A 291 9.11 30.04 -18.14
N LEU A 292 9.71 29.60 -17.02
CA LEU A 292 8.97 29.20 -15.83
C LEU A 292 8.22 30.36 -15.17
N GLN A 293 8.81 31.56 -15.17
CA GLN A 293 8.13 32.77 -14.70
C GLN A 293 6.93 33.15 -15.59
N ARG A 294 7.04 32.95 -16.91
CA ARG A 294 5.91 33.16 -17.85
C ARG A 294 4.80 32.15 -17.64
N ASP A 295 5.17 30.88 -17.49
CA ASP A 295 4.20 29.80 -17.18
C ASP A 295 3.44 30.10 -15.88
N LEU A 296 4.15 30.52 -14.83
CA LEU A 296 3.55 30.85 -13.55
C LEU A 296 2.65 32.09 -13.64
N ALA A 297 3.07 33.13 -14.38
CA ALA A 297 2.24 34.31 -14.60
C ALA A 297 0.94 33.97 -15.37
N ASP A 298 1.02 33.13 -16.39
CA ASP A 298 -0.12 32.62 -17.15
C ASP A 298 -1.08 31.80 -16.24
N LEU A 299 -0.55 30.95 -15.37
CA LEU A 299 -1.36 30.22 -14.41
C LEU A 299 -2.05 31.11 -13.38
N ILE A 300 -1.42 32.19 -12.99
CA ILE A 300 -2.02 33.22 -12.11
C ILE A 300 -3.13 33.99 -12.84
N GLU A 301 -2.87 34.42 -14.07
CA GLU A 301 -3.86 35.14 -14.90
C GLU A 301 -5.11 34.25 -15.14
N LYS A 302 -4.93 32.96 -15.33
CA LYS A 302 -6.01 31.96 -15.48
C LYS A 302 -6.70 31.61 -14.16
N GLY A 303 -6.26 32.19 -13.03
CA GLY A 303 -6.83 31.93 -11.72
C GLY A 303 -6.55 30.52 -11.17
N ILE A 304 -5.66 29.75 -11.79
CA ILE A 304 -5.30 28.37 -11.39
C ILE A 304 -4.37 28.40 -10.19
N VAL A 305 -3.47 29.38 -10.15
CA VAL A 305 -2.54 29.62 -9.05
C VAL A 305 -2.80 30.98 -8.44
N LYS A 306 -2.78 31.05 -7.10
CA LYS A 306 -2.88 32.30 -6.36
C LYS A 306 -1.52 32.66 -5.79
N GLN A 307 -1.13 33.95 -5.96
CA GLN A 307 0.07 34.47 -5.33
C GLN A 307 -0.28 35.17 -4.02
N GLU A 308 0.48 34.89 -2.97
CA GLU A 308 0.46 35.53 -1.67
C GLU A 308 1.83 36.18 -1.39
N GLY A 309 1.85 37.45 -0.99
CA GLY A 309 3.09 38.20 -0.78
C GLY A 309 3.70 38.76 -2.07
N ILE A 310 4.80 39.50 -1.92
CA ILE A 310 5.47 40.19 -3.03
C ILE A 310 6.98 39.90 -3.07
N LYS A 311 7.58 40.00 -4.25
CA LYS A 311 9.04 39.84 -4.48
C LYS A 311 9.58 38.53 -3.93
N LYS A 312 10.63 38.59 -3.09
CA LYS A 312 11.30 37.41 -2.54
C LYS A 312 10.45 36.62 -1.52
N ALA A 313 9.42 37.24 -0.93
CA ALA A 313 8.48 36.62 -0.01
C ALA A 313 7.24 36.06 -0.70
N ALA A 314 7.16 36.10 -2.03
CA ALA A 314 6.02 35.53 -2.76
C ALA A 314 5.92 34.03 -2.57
N ARG A 315 4.76 33.59 -2.14
CA ARG A 315 4.31 32.20 -2.08
C ARG A 315 3.17 32.02 -3.06
N TYR A 316 3.07 30.83 -3.58
CA TYR A 316 2.07 30.45 -4.57
C TYR A 316 1.33 29.23 -4.07
N LYS A 317 0.03 29.20 -4.27
CA LYS A 317 -0.80 28.05 -3.95
C LYS A 317 -1.79 27.72 -5.05
N LEU A 318 -2.19 26.47 -5.16
CA LEU A 318 -3.22 26.05 -6.09
C LEU A 318 -4.59 26.58 -5.63
N ASN A 319 -5.32 27.27 -6.52
CA ASN A 319 -6.55 27.96 -6.14
C ASN A 319 -7.78 27.02 -5.99
N TRP A 320 -7.65 25.74 -6.36
CA TRP A 320 -8.74 24.75 -6.29
C TRP A 320 -8.55 23.66 -5.23
N LEU A 321 -7.48 23.73 -4.42
CA LEU A 321 -7.20 22.79 -3.32
C LEU A 321 -7.77 23.30 -1.98
N GLY A 322 -8.53 24.35 -1.95
CA GLY A 322 -9.18 24.90 -0.77
C GLY A 322 -10.60 24.44 -0.60
#